data_914ae9c954ef9c00f55770826a7f6df3
#
_entry.id   914ae9c954ef9c00f55770826a7f6df3
#
_cell.length_a   1.000
_cell.length_b   1.000
_cell.length_c   1.000
_cell.angle_alpha   90.00
_cell.angle_beta   90.00
_cell.angle_gamma   90.00
#
_symmetry.space_group_name_H-M   'P 1'
#
loop_
_entity.id
_entity.type
_entity.pdbx_description
1 polymer ?
#
loop_
_entity_poly.entity_id
_entity_poly.type
_entity_poly.pdbx_seq_one_letter_code
_entity_poly.pdbx_strand_id
1 'polypeptide(L)'
;MVAVSPPAKVLVTCANGYFATWVVKKYLEAGYSVRCTVRSLSKGAFLIDEFAHYGDSFELVVVEDIIKEGAFDEAIKGVDIIAYTASPFHHKSTNPDGMPYFLRILILFGAQVTDTDLIIPAVRGTTSILNSALRHGNSLKRFILTSSIATVREDTTAPHFFTESNWNDSAVERVKTKGSAAGSATIHMASKTLIEKIAWKFIAAHRTEISWDLVVINPPLIFGASLFFCSLLSCS
;
A
#
# COMPACT_ATOMS: atom_id res chain seq x y z
N MET A 1 4.27 -5.50 -21.01
CA MET A 1 4.69 -6.08 -19.72
C MET A 1 4.53 -7.59 -19.81
N VAL A 2 5.56 -8.36 -19.40
CA VAL A 2 5.49 -9.83 -19.40
C VAL A 2 4.91 -10.27 -18.06
N ALA A 3 4.02 -11.28 -18.05
CA ALA A 3 3.50 -11.85 -16.83
C ALA A 3 4.64 -12.52 -16.02
N VAL A 4 4.65 -12.35 -14.72
CA VAL A 4 5.55 -13.09 -13.81
C VAL A 4 4.79 -14.34 -13.40
N SER A 5 5.18 -15.49 -13.93
CA SER A 5 4.50 -16.78 -13.70
C SER A 5 5.18 -17.58 -12.59
N PRO A 6 4.47 -18.55 -11.96
CA PRO A 6 5.11 -19.49 -11.04
C PRO A 6 6.19 -20.35 -11.76
N PRO A 7 7.21 -20.82 -11.04
CA PRO A 7 7.45 -20.55 -9.63
C PRO A 7 8.02 -19.14 -9.41
N ALA A 8 7.36 -18.38 -8.55
CA ALA A 8 7.78 -17.03 -8.15
C ALA A 8 7.30 -16.73 -6.71
N LYS A 9 8.04 -15.88 -6.00
CA LYS A 9 7.68 -15.49 -4.63
C LYS A 9 7.02 -14.13 -4.58
N VAL A 10 5.87 -14.05 -3.94
CA VAL A 10 5.07 -12.83 -3.78
C VAL A 10 5.12 -12.34 -2.35
N LEU A 11 5.47 -11.08 -2.12
CA LEU A 11 5.30 -10.41 -0.85
C LEU A 11 3.92 -9.75 -0.81
N VAL A 12 3.05 -10.16 0.11
CA VAL A 12 1.76 -9.50 0.36
C VAL A 12 1.83 -8.74 1.67
N THR A 13 1.62 -7.43 1.63
CA THR A 13 1.72 -6.58 2.83
C THR A 13 0.38 -6.48 3.57
N CYS A 14 0.44 -6.38 4.92
CA CYS A 14 -0.75 -6.33 5.79
C CYS A 14 -1.73 -7.48 5.47
N ALA A 15 -1.21 -8.70 5.35
CA ALA A 15 -1.90 -9.88 4.83
C ALA A 15 -3.15 -10.29 5.64
N ASN A 16 -3.27 -9.83 6.89
CA ASN A 16 -4.43 -10.04 7.74
C ASN A 16 -5.61 -9.09 7.45
N GLY A 17 -5.47 -8.20 6.45
CA GLY A 17 -6.56 -7.35 6.00
C GLY A 17 -7.58 -8.11 5.16
N TYR A 18 -8.85 -7.67 5.16
CA TYR A 18 -9.96 -8.28 4.44
C TYR A 18 -9.63 -8.60 2.96
N PHE A 19 -9.15 -7.62 2.21
CA PHE A 19 -8.75 -7.79 0.82
C PHE A 19 -7.45 -8.60 0.67
N ALA A 20 -6.45 -8.28 1.50
CA ALA A 20 -5.13 -8.89 1.42
C ALA A 20 -5.16 -10.41 1.62
N THR A 21 -6.02 -10.91 2.50
CA THR A 21 -6.16 -12.34 2.74
C THR A 21 -6.64 -13.09 1.49
N TRP A 22 -7.55 -12.49 0.72
CA TRP A 22 -7.95 -13.04 -0.58
C TRP A 22 -6.83 -13.00 -1.60
N VAL A 23 -6.01 -11.95 -1.60
CA VAL A 23 -4.82 -11.86 -2.46
C VAL A 23 -3.84 -12.99 -2.13
N VAL A 24 -3.56 -13.24 -0.84
CA VAL A 24 -2.73 -14.38 -0.39
C VAL A 24 -3.27 -15.69 -0.93
N LYS A 25 -4.56 -15.96 -0.67
CA LYS A 25 -5.22 -17.19 -1.11
C LYS A 25 -5.09 -17.39 -2.62
N LYS A 26 -5.37 -16.36 -3.41
CA LYS A 26 -5.35 -16.46 -4.87
C LYS A 26 -3.95 -16.68 -5.44
N TYR A 27 -2.91 -16.10 -4.84
CA TYR A 27 -1.54 -16.39 -5.24
C TYR A 27 -1.13 -17.82 -4.89
N LEU A 28 -1.46 -18.31 -3.69
CA LEU A 28 -1.18 -19.69 -3.29
C LEU A 28 -1.92 -20.70 -4.19
N GLU A 29 -3.21 -20.49 -4.45
CA GLU A 29 -4.00 -21.33 -5.38
C GLU A 29 -3.43 -21.34 -6.80
N ALA A 30 -2.79 -20.26 -7.23
CA ALA A 30 -2.15 -20.14 -8.53
C ALA A 30 -0.72 -20.71 -8.58
N GLY A 31 -0.22 -21.31 -7.49
CA GLY A 31 1.09 -21.98 -7.42
C GLY A 31 2.27 -21.07 -7.13
N TYR A 32 2.04 -19.86 -6.62
CA TYR A 32 3.11 -18.99 -6.12
C TYR A 32 3.47 -19.34 -4.68
N SER A 33 4.71 -19.05 -4.29
CA SER A 33 5.08 -18.95 -2.88
C SER A 33 4.74 -17.55 -2.37
N VAL A 34 4.15 -17.44 -1.17
CA VAL A 34 3.70 -16.16 -0.63
C VAL A 34 4.35 -15.88 0.71
N ARG A 35 5.05 -14.76 0.81
CA ARG A 35 5.50 -14.16 2.06
C ARG A 35 4.48 -13.10 2.48
N CYS A 36 3.93 -13.26 3.68
CA CYS A 36 2.92 -12.38 4.25
C CYS A 36 3.54 -11.47 5.30
N THR A 37 3.27 -10.16 5.27
CA THR A 37 3.61 -9.32 6.42
C THR A 37 2.41 -9.03 7.28
N VAL A 38 2.61 -9.07 8.58
CA VAL A 38 1.65 -8.68 9.62
C VAL A 38 2.34 -7.80 10.66
N ARG A 39 1.56 -7.01 11.41
CA ARG A 39 2.12 -6.14 12.45
C ARG A 39 2.63 -6.92 13.67
N SER A 40 2.02 -8.06 13.99
CA SER A 40 2.45 -8.96 15.05
C SER A 40 2.01 -10.39 14.74
N LEU A 41 2.67 -11.38 15.33
CA LEU A 41 2.29 -12.79 15.16
C LEU A 41 0.85 -13.06 15.59
N SER A 42 0.39 -12.44 16.69
CA SER A 42 -0.98 -12.58 17.16
C SER A 42 -2.03 -12.11 16.14
N LYS A 43 -1.72 -11.07 15.35
CA LYS A 43 -2.60 -10.59 14.26
C LYS A 43 -2.56 -11.46 13.02
N GLY A 44 -1.57 -12.33 12.89
CA GLY A 44 -1.40 -13.25 11.77
C GLY A 44 -1.70 -14.71 12.11
N ALA A 45 -2.03 -15.05 13.36
CA ALA A 45 -2.20 -16.43 13.81
C ALA A 45 -3.19 -17.22 12.94
N PHE A 46 -4.34 -16.63 12.62
CA PHE A 46 -5.33 -17.27 11.77
C PHE A 46 -4.86 -17.54 10.33
N LEU A 47 -3.90 -16.75 9.81
CA LEU A 47 -3.31 -17.00 8.48
C LEU A 47 -2.46 -18.26 8.50
N ILE A 48 -1.77 -18.52 9.62
CA ILE A 48 -0.96 -19.75 9.80
C ILE A 48 -1.87 -20.96 9.74
N ASP A 49 -2.98 -20.93 10.48
CA ASP A 49 -3.93 -22.05 10.52
C ASP A 49 -4.59 -22.29 9.16
N GLU A 50 -5.06 -21.22 8.51
CA GLU A 50 -5.76 -21.31 7.21
C GLU A 50 -4.87 -21.80 6.09
N PHE A 51 -3.62 -21.32 6.04
CA PHE A 51 -2.70 -21.62 4.94
C PHE A 51 -1.65 -22.68 5.28
N ALA A 52 -1.75 -23.35 6.45
CA ALA A 52 -0.83 -24.41 6.88
C ALA A 52 -0.66 -25.51 5.81
N HIS A 53 -1.72 -25.84 5.09
CA HIS A 53 -1.71 -26.90 4.07
C HIS A 53 -0.86 -26.58 2.82
N TYR A 54 -0.40 -25.32 2.66
CA TYR A 54 0.54 -24.94 1.60
C TYR A 54 2.00 -25.13 1.98
N GLY A 55 2.31 -25.55 3.23
CA GLY A 55 3.66 -25.84 3.69
C GLY A 55 4.63 -24.69 3.41
N ASP A 56 5.78 -25.03 2.81
CA ASP A 56 6.86 -24.07 2.51
C ASP A 56 6.49 -22.96 1.51
N SER A 57 5.33 -23.08 0.86
CA SER A 57 4.84 -22.03 -0.04
C SER A 57 4.22 -20.85 0.71
N PHE A 58 3.98 -20.98 2.02
CA PHE A 58 3.45 -19.90 2.85
C PHE A 58 4.44 -19.50 3.95
N GLU A 59 4.77 -18.23 4.04
CA GLU A 59 5.70 -17.66 5.02
C GLU A 59 5.07 -16.41 5.68
N LEU A 60 5.14 -16.32 7.01
CA LEU A 60 4.67 -15.15 7.77
C LEU A 60 5.85 -14.39 8.38
N VAL A 61 5.91 -13.09 8.15
CA VAL A 61 6.96 -12.19 8.64
C VAL A 61 6.32 -11.01 9.38
N VAL A 62 6.94 -10.60 10.49
CA VAL A 62 6.47 -9.45 11.25
C VAL A 62 7.13 -8.17 10.74
N VAL A 63 6.30 -7.18 10.42
CA VAL A 63 6.68 -5.80 10.14
C VAL A 63 5.84 -4.91 11.06
N GLU A 64 6.41 -4.59 12.22
CA GLU A 64 5.68 -3.91 13.31
C GLU A 64 5.18 -2.53 12.91
N ASP A 65 6.01 -1.77 12.20
CA ASP A 65 5.72 -0.40 11.78
C ASP A 65 6.14 -0.18 10.33
N ILE A 66 5.16 -0.10 9.44
CA ILE A 66 5.37 0.09 8.00
C ILE A 66 5.96 1.45 7.63
N ILE A 67 5.86 2.46 8.52
CA ILE A 67 6.36 3.81 8.27
C ILE A 67 7.84 3.99 8.65
N LYS A 68 8.40 3.03 9.38
CA LYS A 68 9.80 3.03 9.76
C LYS A 68 10.69 2.83 8.52
N GLU A 69 11.74 3.61 8.40
CA GLU A 69 12.72 3.40 7.33
C GLU A 69 13.35 2.00 7.46
N GLY A 70 13.47 1.30 6.32
CA GLY A 70 13.99 -0.07 6.28
C GLY A 70 13.05 -1.15 6.84
N ALA A 71 11.81 -0.82 7.17
CA ALA A 71 10.86 -1.77 7.74
C ALA A 71 10.65 -3.03 6.89
N PHE A 72 10.81 -2.92 5.58
CA PHE A 72 10.62 -4.01 4.63
C PHE A 72 11.92 -4.62 4.11
N ASP A 73 13.10 -4.15 4.54
CA ASP A 73 14.40 -4.56 3.98
C ASP A 73 14.58 -6.08 3.99
N GLU A 74 14.27 -6.74 5.10
CA GLU A 74 14.35 -8.21 5.19
C GLU A 74 13.20 -8.92 4.46
N ALA A 75 11.99 -8.35 4.51
CA ALA A 75 10.82 -8.95 3.89
C ALA A 75 10.90 -9.01 2.36
N ILE A 76 11.63 -8.10 1.72
CA ILE A 76 11.75 -8.00 0.26
C ILE A 76 12.81 -8.94 -0.32
N LYS A 77 13.78 -9.41 0.47
CA LYS A 77 14.86 -10.27 -0.03
C LYS A 77 14.33 -11.55 -0.69
N GLY A 78 14.74 -11.78 -1.93
CA GLY A 78 14.36 -12.96 -2.70
C GLY A 78 12.90 -12.98 -3.18
N VAL A 79 12.26 -11.83 -3.25
CA VAL A 79 10.86 -11.65 -3.71
C VAL A 79 10.86 -11.25 -5.18
N ASP A 80 9.98 -11.87 -5.98
CA ASP A 80 9.78 -11.56 -7.40
C ASP A 80 8.66 -10.53 -7.62
N ILE A 81 7.65 -10.52 -6.75
CA ILE A 81 6.48 -9.64 -6.84
C ILE A 81 6.20 -9.03 -5.48
N ILE A 82 5.93 -7.73 -5.43
CA ILE A 82 5.35 -7.08 -4.25
C ILE A 82 3.88 -6.76 -4.56
N ALA A 83 2.96 -7.30 -3.76
CA ALA A 83 1.57 -6.90 -3.71
C ALA A 83 1.38 -5.98 -2.49
N TYR A 84 1.47 -4.68 -2.71
CA TYR A 84 1.33 -3.68 -1.66
C TYR A 84 -0.15 -3.38 -1.42
N THR A 85 -0.72 -4.01 -0.42
CA THR A 85 -2.12 -3.88 0.01
C THR A 85 -2.26 -3.09 1.31
N ALA A 86 -1.14 -2.68 1.90
CA ALA A 86 -1.13 -1.90 3.14
C ALA A 86 -1.81 -0.54 2.92
N SER A 87 -2.79 -0.25 3.76
CA SER A 87 -3.37 1.08 3.89
C SER A 87 -3.37 1.42 5.38
N PRO A 88 -2.63 2.43 5.83
CA PRO A 88 -2.66 2.82 7.24
C PRO A 88 -4.03 3.40 7.54
N PHE A 89 -4.85 2.64 8.25
CA PHE A 89 -6.23 3.02 8.56
C PHE A 89 -6.34 3.41 10.03
N HIS A 90 -5.56 3.76 10.79
CA HIS A 90 -5.50 4.29 12.17
C HIS A 90 -4.06 4.26 12.71
N HIS A 91 -3.39 5.39 12.73
CA HIS A 91 -2.28 5.61 13.64
C HIS A 91 -2.49 6.91 14.42
N LYS A 92 -2.67 6.78 15.72
CA LYS A 92 -2.35 7.85 16.65
C LYS A 92 -0.83 7.89 16.76
N SER A 93 -0.17 8.68 15.93
CA SER A 93 1.27 8.94 16.03
C SER A 93 1.47 10.31 16.64
N THR A 94 1.82 10.33 17.90
CA THR A 94 2.36 11.48 18.59
C THR A 94 3.89 11.39 18.55
N ASN A 95 4.54 12.01 17.58
CA ASN A 95 5.95 12.36 17.70
C ASN A 95 6.27 13.62 16.89
N PRO A 96 6.60 14.76 17.56
CA PRO A 96 6.83 16.05 16.91
C PRO A 96 8.27 16.27 16.42
N ASP A 97 9.21 15.36 16.66
CA ASP A 97 10.62 15.60 16.44
C ASP A 97 11.14 15.07 15.10
N GLY A 98 11.47 16.01 14.21
CA GLY A 98 12.22 15.77 13.00
C GLY A 98 11.37 15.86 11.73
N MET A 99 11.47 16.99 11.04
CA MET A 99 10.93 17.17 9.70
C MET A 99 11.73 16.30 8.71
N PRO A 100 11.24 15.09 8.34
CA PRO A 100 12.00 14.19 7.47
C PRO A 100 12.02 14.75 6.05
N TYR A 101 13.01 14.33 5.26
CA TYR A 101 13.17 14.51 3.81
C TYR A 101 11.86 14.40 3.01
N PHE A 102 10.93 13.61 3.48
CA PHE A 102 9.56 13.42 3.02
C PHE A 102 8.68 14.69 3.05
N LEU A 103 8.74 15.51 4.09
CA LEU A 103 8.05 16.81 4.11
C LEU A 103 8.56 17.74 3.00
N ARG A 104 9.83 17.58 2.61
CA ARG A 104 10.39 18.23 1.43
C ARG A 104 9.71 17.77 0.13
N ILE A 105 9.36 16.50 0.02
CA ILE A 105 8.62 15.96 -1.16
C ILE A 105 7.20 16.53 -1.19
N LEU A 106 6.49 16.58 -0.07
CA LEU A 106 5.17 17.22 0.00
C LEU A 106 5.24 18.73 -0.29
N ILE A 107 6.29 19.42 0.17
CA ILE A 107 6.53 20.84 -0.13
C ILE A 107 6.84 21.03 -1.62
N LEU A 108 7.57 20.13 -2.27
CA LEU A 108 7.80 20.13 -3.72
C LEU A 108 6.51 19.96 -4.52
N PHE A 109 5.48 19.35 -3.93
CA PHE A 109 4.12 19.29 -4.49
C PHE A 109 3.26 20.51 -4.10
N GLY A 110 3.83 21.52 -3.40
CA GLY A 110 3.09 22.70 -2.94
C GLY A 110 2.09 22.39 -1.83
N ALA A 111 2.20 21.24 -1.16
CA ALA A 111 1.30 20.85 -0.09
C ALA A 111 1.82 21.35 1.26
N GLN A 112 1.21 22.39 1.79
CA GLN A 112 1.20 22.63 3.23
C GLN A 112 0.19 21.64 3.82
N VAL A 113 0.63 20.40 4.08
CA VAL A 113 -0.21 19.40 4.74
C VAL A 113 -0.07 19.62 6.24
N THR A 114 -0.97 20.41 6.78
CA THR A 114 -1.19 20.46 8.22
C THR A 114 -1.83 19.13 8.62
N ASP A 115 -1.06 18.33 9.35
CA ASP A 115 -1.43 17.25 10.24
C ASP A 115 -2.78 16.57 9.94
N THR A 116 -2.77 15.64 8.98
CA THR A 116 -3.84 14.67 8.86
C THR A 116 -3.25 13.31 9.18
N ASP A 117 -3.66 12.72 10.29
CA ASP A 117 -3.23 11.41 10.82
C ASP A 117 -3.29 10.26 9.79
N LEU A 118 -3.85 10.49 8.62
CA LEU A 118 -4.02 9.52 7.56
C LEU A 118 -3.01 9.67 6.41
N ILE A 119 -2.73 10.89 5.96
CA ILE A 119 -1.93 11.14 4.76
C ILE A 119 -0.45 10.85 5.02
N ILE A 120 0.09 11.35 6.12
CA ILE A 120 1.52 11.21 6.47
C ILE A 120 1.91 9.72 6.62
N PRO A 121 1.19 8.89 7.40
CA PRO A 121 1.48 7.47 7.49
C PRO A 121 1.35 6.73 6.15
N ALA A 122 0.33 7.07 5.34
CA ALA A 122 0.13 6.43 4.04
C ALA A 122 1.30 6.67 3.10
N VAL A 123 1.77 7.90 3.03
CA VAL A 123 2.90 8.27 2.19
C VAL A 123 4.21 7.70 2.73
N ARG A 124 4.45 7.78 4.05
CA ARG A 124 5.65 7.19 4.67
C ARG A 124 5.72 5.68 4.44
N GLY A 125 4.61 4.96 4.62
CA GLY A 125 4.54 3.53 4.37
C GLY A 125 4.86 3.18 2.91
N THR A 126 4.29 3.93 1.98
CA THR A 126 4.56 3.73 0.54
C THR A 126 6.02 4.04 0.20
N THR A 127 6.57 5.13 0.72
CA THR A 127 7.98 5.50 0.49
C THR A 127 8.94 4.49 1.14
N SER A 128 8.62 4.00 2.33
CA SER A 128 9.42 2.99 3.04
C SER A 128 9.58 1.72 2.22
N ILE A 129 8.47 1.16 1.72
CA ILE A 129 8.55 -0.08 0.92
C ILE A 129 9.20 0.14 -0.45
N LEU A 130 8.98 1.29 -1.10
CA LEU A 130 9.65 1.63 -2.37
C LEU A 130 11.16 1.75 -2.20
N ASN A 131 11.63 2.41 -1.14
CA ASN A 131 13.05 2.51 -0.81
C ASN A 131 13.65 1.14 -0.46
N SER A 132 12.94 0.30 0.27
CA SER A 132 13.39 -1.06 0.54
C SER A 132 13.44 -1.89 -0.75
N ALA A 133 12.49 -1.72 -1.67
CA ALA A 133 12.48 -2.36 -2.98
C ALA A 133 13.67 -1.91 -3.85
N LEU A 134 14.02 -0.63 -3.81
CA LEU A 134 15.19 -0.10 -4.51
C LEU A 134 16.49 -0.70 -3.97
N ARG A 135 16.64 -0.81 -2.64
CA ARG A 135 17.87 -1.30 -2.00
C ARG A 135 18.03 -2.82 -2.06
N HIS A 136 16.95 -3.57 -1.94
CA HIS A 136 16.99 -5.02 -1.70
C HIS A 136 16.19 -5.85 -2.71
N GLY A 137 15.51 -5.21 -3.66
CA GLY A 137 14.68 -5.85 -4.67
C GLY A 137 15.46 -6.40 -5.87
N ASN A 138 16.63 -7.05 -5.66
CA ASN A 138 17.48 -7.54 -6.75
C ASN A 138 16.79 -8.59 -7.65
N SER A 139 15.88 -9.38 -7.12
CA SER A 139 15.05 -10.36 -7.84
C SER A 139 13.67 -9.84 -8.23
N LEU A 140 13.33 -8.63 -7.80
CA LEU A 140 12.02 -8.06 -8.03
C LEU A 140 11.78 -7.82 -9.53
N LYS A 141 10.61 -8.22 -9.99
CA LYS A 141 10.15 -8.06 -11.38
C LYS A 141 8.96 -7.12 -11.47
N ARG A 142 8.15 -7.07 -10.41
CA ARG A 142 6.93 -6.26 -10.39
C ARG A 142 6.55 -5.76 -9.00
N PHE A 143 6.19 -4.50 -8.93
CA PHE A 143 5.54 -3.89 -7.77
C PHE A 143 4.09 -3.58 -8.11
N ILE A 144 3.14 -4.17 -7.37
CA ILE A 144 1.71 -3.95 -7.54
C ILE A 144 1.20 -3.09 -6.38
N LEU A 145 0.78 -1.88 -6.70
CA LEU A 145 0.19 -0.93 -5.73
C LEU A 145 -1.34 -1.04 -5.77
N THR A 146 -1.95 -1.41 -4.65
CA THR A 146 -3.39 -1.30 -4.48
C THR A 146 -3.75 0.14 -4.10
N SER A 147 -4.15 0.90 -5.11
CA SER A 147 -4.64 2.27 -4.98
C SER A 147 -6.17 2.28 -4.85
N SER A 148 -6.86 3.18 -5.52
CA SER A 148 -8.32 3.31 -5.49
C SER A 148 -8.81 4.12 -6.67
N ILE A 149 -10.04 3.88 -7.13
CA ILE A 149 -10.73 4.77 -8.08
C ILE A 149 -10.81 6.22 -7.54
N ALA A 150 -10.69 6.39 -6.23
CA ALA A 150 -10.64 7.70 -5.59
C ALA A 150 -9.49 8.59 -6.08
N THR A 151 -8.44 7.99 -6.68
CA THR A 151 -7.29 8.73 -7.22
C THR A 151 -7.57 9.40 -8.55
N VAL A 152 -8.52 8.88 -9.31
CA VAL A 152 -8.83 9.34 -10.67
C VAL A 152 -10.19 10.04 -10.76
N ARG A 153 -11.10 9.74 -9.82
CA ARG A 153 -12.47 10.25 -9.86
C ARG A 153 -12.58 11.55 -9.08
N GLU A 154 -12.97 12.60 -9.76
CA GLU A 154 -13.42 13.88 -9.18
C GLU A 154 -14.95 14.02 -9.21
N ASP A 155 -15.48 14.91 -8.38
CA ASP A 155 -16.87 15.33 -8.48
C ASP A 155 -17.07 16.18 -9.74
N THR A 156 -17.96 15.76 -10.64
CA THR A 156 -18.28 16.45 -11.88
C THR A 156 -19.75 16.79 -11.96
N THR A 157 -20.07 17.93 -12.59
CA THR A 157 -21.46 18.38 -12.79
C THR A 157 -22.10 17.79 -14.05
N ALA A 158 -21.28 17.15 -14.92
CA ALA A 158 -21.71 16.50 -16.15
C ALA A 158 -21.13 15.08 -16.22
N PRO A 159 -21.72 14.18 -17.02
CA PRO A 159 -21.14 12.87 -17.29
C PRO A 159 -19.69 13.00 -17.78
N HIS A 160 -18.77 12.22 -17.15
CA HIS A 160 -17.37 12.25 -17.47
C HIS A 160 -16.80 10.82 -17.53
N PHE A 161 -15.94 10.55 -18.52
CA PHE A 161 -15.19 9.29 -18.60
C PHE A 161 -13.83 9.48 -17.95
N PHE A 162 -13.64 8.79 -16.81
CA PHE A 162 -12.35 8.78 -16.13
C PHE A 162 -11.45 7.68 -16.68
N THR A 163 -10.19 7.99 -16.83
CA THR A 163 -9.13 7.09 -17.25
C THR A 163 -7.98 7.16 -16.26
N GLU A 164 -6.99 6.31 -16.42
CA GLU A 164 -5.74 6.32 -15.64
C GLU A 164 -4.92 7.61 -15.81
N SER A 165 -5.26 8.45 -16.78
CA SER A 165 -4.62 9.76 -16.97
C SER A 165 -5.24 10.85 -16.10
N ASN A 166 -6.40 10.61 -15.51
CA ASN A 166 -7.07 11.55 -14.62
C ASN A 166 -6.51 11.47 -13.20
N TRP A 167 -6.59 12.60 -12.49
CA TRP A 167 -6.17 12.70 -11.10
C TRP A 167 -7.20 13.48 -10.29
N ASN A 168 -7.49 13.01 -9.08
CA ASN A 168 -8.35 13.73 -8.13
C ASN A 168 -7.56 14.81 -7.39
N ASP A 169 -7.12 15.83 -8.13
CA ASP A 169 -6.39 16.96 -7.55
C ASP A 169 -7.28 17.86 -6.70
N SER A 170 -8.58 17.90 -6.98
CA SER A 170 -9.54 18.67 -6.20
C SER A 170 -9.60 18.20 -4.74
N ALA A 171 -9.52 16.91 -4.48
CA ALA A 171 -9.46 16.39 -3.11
C ALA A 171 -8.18 16.83 -2.39
N VAL A 172 -7.04 16.82 -3.08
CA VAL A 172 -5.76 17.27 -2.53
C VAL A 172 -5.83 18.76 -2.18
N GLU A 173 -6.34 19.61 -3.08
CA GLU A 173 -6.48 21.05 -2.84
C GLU A 173 -7.47 21.37 -1.71
N ARG A 174 -8.58 20.61 -1.61
CA ARG A 174 -9.52 20.76 -0.48
C ARG A 174 -8.85 20.46 0.87
N VAL A 175 -8.01 19.43 0.93
CA VAL A 175 -7.28 19.10 2.17
C VAL A 175 -6.22 20.16 2.48
N LYS A 176 -5.49 20.68 1.48
CA LYS A 176 -4.55 21.79 1.68
C LYS A 176 -5.22 23.02 2.28
N THR A 177 -6.42 23.34 1.80
CA THR A 177 -7.13 24.58 2.22
C THR A 177 -7.90 24.43 3.51
N LYS A 178 -8.44 23.23 3.81
CA LYS A 178 -9.36 23.00 4.92
C LYS A 178 -8.79 22.10 6.03
N GLY A 179 -7.64 21.46 5.79
CA GLY A 179 -7.08 20.50 6.73
C GLY A 179 -8.06 19.40 7.11
N SER A 180 -8.17 19.09 8.39
CA SER A 180 -9.13 18.11 8.92
C SER A 180 -10.61 18.45 8.67
N ALA A 181 -10.93 19.73 8.46
CA ALA A 181 -12.29 20.17 8.12
C ALA A 181 -12.72 19.78 6.69
N ALA A 182 -11.82 19.23 5.86
CA ALA A 182 -12.18 18.69 4.55
C ALA A 182 -13.08 17.44 4.62
N GLY A 183 -13.13 16.79 5.78
CA GLY A 183 -13.90 15.58 6.02
C GLY A 183 -13.14 14.29 5.65
N SER A 184 -13.43 13.20 6.36
CA SER A 184 -12.70 11.93 6.27
C SER A 184 -12.66 11.32 4.87
N ALA A 185 -13.76 11.41 4.12
CA ALA A 185 -13.81 10.91 2.74
C ALA A 185 -12.86 11.68 1.81
N THR A 186 -12.83 13.00 1.89
CA THR A 186 -11.91 13.84 1.10
C THR A 186 -10.45 13.59 1.48
N ILE A 187 -10.17 13.44 2.77
CA ILE A 187 -8.83 13.12 3.27
C ILE A 187 -8.38 11.75 2.73
N HIS A 188 -9.26 10.76 2.73
CA HIS A 188 -8.97 9.45 2.14
C HIS A 188 -8.66 9.55 0.64
N MET A 189 -9.48 10.28 -0.13
CA MET A 189 -9.26 10.50 -1.56
C MET A 189 -7.91 11.18 -1.82
N ALA A 190 -7.61 12.25 -1.09
CA ALA A 190 -6.33 12.96 -1.17
C ALA A 190 -5.15 12.05 -0.82
N SER A 191 -5.27 11.25 0.24
CA SER A 191 -4.25 10.27 0.64
C SER A 191 -3.95 9.29 -0.49
N LYS A 192 -4.97 8.69 -1.10
CA LYS A 192 -4.81 7.75 -2.21
C LYS A 192 -4.19 8.42 -3.44
N THR A 193 -4.64 9.62 -3.80
CA THR A 193 -4.07 10.40 -4.91
C THR A 193 -2.58 10.69 -4.68
N LEU A 194 -2.20 11.09 -3.49
CA LEU A 194 -0.82 11.43 -3.17
C LEU A 194 0.10 10.21 -3.19
N ILE A 195 -0.32 9.08 -2.60
CA ILE A 195 0.53 7.86 -2.59
C ILE A 195 0.76 7.32 -3.99
N GLU A 196 -0.25 7.36 -4.86
CA GLU A 196 -0.11 6.90 -6.23
C GLU A 196 0.81 7.82 -7.04
N LYS A 197 0.62 9.14 -6.94
CA LYS A 197 1.52 10.13 -7.57
C LYS A 197 2.97 9.98 -7.10
N ILE A 198 3.18 9.73 -5.82
CA ILE A 198 4.52 9.48 -5.26
C ILE A 198 5.14 8.23 -5.82
N ALA A 199 4.36 7.12 -5.92
CA ALA A 199 4.87 5.89 -6.49
C ALA A 199 5.32 6.09 -7.95
N TRP A 200 4.51 6.72 -8.79
CA TRP A 200 4.88 7.03 -10.18
C TRP A 200 6.10 7.93 -10.28
N LYS A 201 6.22 8.97 -9.42
CA LYS A 201 7.41 9.83 -9.40
C LYS A 201 8.66 9.07 -8.95
N PHE A 202 8.53 8.19 -7.96
CA PHE A 202 9.64 7.35 -7.51
C PHE A 202 10.17 6.50 -8.67
N ILE A 203 9.28 5.83 -9.41
CA ILE A 203 9.66 5.05 -10.59
C ILE A 203 10.35 5.89 -11.65
N ALA A 204 9.83 7.09 -11.94
CA ALA A 204 10.43 7.98 -12.92
C ALA A 204 11.84 8.43 -12.50
N ALA A 205 12.04 8.74 -11.21
CA ALA A 205 13.32 9.18 -10.66
C ALA A 205 14.39 8.08 -10.66
N HIS A 206 13.99 6.82 -10.44
CA HIS A 206 14.90 5.68 -10.32
C HIS A 206 14.86 4.73 -11.53
N ARG A 207 14.37 5.19 -12.68
CA ARG A 207 14.14 4.35 -13.86
C ARG A 207 15.38 3.59 -14.34
N THR A 208 16.56 4.15 -14.15
CA THR A 208 17.85 3.53 -14.56
C THR A 208 18.43 2.60 -13.50
N GLU A 209 17.90 2.64 -12.28
CA GLU A 209 18.39 1.86 -11.13
C GLU A 209 17.54 0.61 -10.86
N ILE A 210 16.27 0.62 -11.31
CA ILE A 210 15.32 -0.47 -11.06
C ILE A 210 15.13 -1.34 -12.32
N SER A 211 15.00 -2.65 -12.09
CA SER A 211 14.69 -3.64 -13.13
C SER A 211 13.25 -4.11 -13.15
N TRP A 212 12.43 -3.61 -12.22
CA TRP A 212 11.03 -3.97 -12.04
C TRP A 212 10.08 -2.88 -12.51
N ASP A 213 8.86 -3.27 -12.81
CA ASP A 213 7.79 -2.36 -13.21
C ASP A 213 6.79 -2.08 -12.07
N LEU A 214 6.09 -0.94 -12.17
CA LEU A 214 4.97 -0.59 -11.31
C LEU A 214 3.67 -0.87 -12.04
N VAL A 215 2.77 -1.60 -11.38
CA VAL A 215 1.37 -1.76 -11.77
C VAL A 215 0.50 -1.18 -10.67
N VAL A 216 -0.41 -0.30 -11.04
CA VAL A 216 -1.38 0.27 -10.09
C VAL A 216 -2.76 -0.30 -10.39
N ILE A 217 -3.44 -0.77 -9.35
CA ILE A 217 -4.82 -1.26 -9.43
C ILE A 217 -5.70 -0.28 -8.66
N ASN A 218 -6.71 0.27 -9.35
CA ASN A 218 -7.65 1.25 -8.82
C ASN A 218 -9.05 0.65 -8.62
N PRO A 219 -9.23 -0.21 -7.60
CA PRO A 219 -10.55 -0.78 -7.34
C PRO A 219 -11.52 0.30 -6.83
N PRO A 220 -12.82 0.14 -7.14
CA PRO A 220 -13.88 0.92 -6.50
C PRO A 220 -14.12 0.37 -5.07
N LEU A 221 -15.33 -0.03 -4.75
CA LEU A 221 -15.64 -0.69 -3.49
C LEU A 221 -15.34 -2.19 -3.61
N ILE A 222 -14.69 -2.75 -2.59
CA ILE A 222 -14.35 -4.17 -2.54
C ILE A 222 -15.36 -4.86 -1.63
N PHE A 223 -16.17 -5.74 -2.21
CA PHE A 223 -17.20 -6.54 -1.53
C PHE A 223 -16.88 -8.02 -1.67
N GLY A 224 -17.41 -8.82 -0.75
CA GLY A 224 -17.35 -10.27 -0.80
C GLY A 224 -17.44 -10.91 0.59
N ALA A 225 -17.37 -12.24 0.62
CA ALA A 225 -17.31 -12.97 1.88
C ALA A 225 -16.00 -12.71 2.61
N SER A 226 -16.03 -12.60 3.93
CA SER A 226 -14.83 -12.69 4.73
C SER A 226 -14.34 -14.12 4.73
N LEU A 227 -13.05 -14.35 4.50
CA LEU A 227 -12.45 -15.67 4.65
C LEU A 227 -12.42 -16.10 6.13
N PHE A 228 -12.53 -15.12 7.03
CA PHE A 228 -12.54 -15.37 8.47
C PHE A 228 -13.63 -14.57 9.15
N PHE A 229 -14.38 -15.22 10.02
CA PHE A 229 -15.16 -14.55 11.06
C PHE A 229 -14.20 -14.02 12.13
N CYS A 230 -13.52 -12.90 11.85
CA CYS A 230 -13.01 -12.10 12.95
C CYS A 230 -14.25 -11.50 13.62
N SER A 231 -14.55 -11.95 14.85
CA SER A 231 -15.64 -11.36 15.61
C SER A 231 -15.41 -9.85 15.64
N LEU A 232 -16.35 -9.08 15.10
CA LEU A 232 -16.32 -7.61 15.02
C LEU A 232 -16.25 -6.93 16.41
N LEU A 233 -16.07 -7.71 17.49
CA LEU A 233 -16.08 -7.26 18.88
C LEU A 233 -14.68 -7.13 19.50
N SER A 234 -13.58 -7.37 18.76
CA SER A 234 -12.22 -7.26 19.33
C SER A 234 -11.25 -6.34 18.56
N CYS A 235 -11.76 -5.46 17.72
CA CYS A 235 -10.97 -4.44 17.02
C CYS A 235 -11.30 -3.03 17.55
N SER A 236 -11.29 -2.85 18.87
CA SER A 236 -11.23 -1.53 19.51
C SER A 236 -9.82 -1.25 20.00
#